data_4e580fe2e922a6e7e6843dfe50588f10
#
_entry.id   4e580fe2e922a6e7e6843dfe50588f10
#
_cell.length_a   1.000
_cell.length_b   1.000
_cell.length_c   1.000
_cell.angle_alpha   90.00
_cell.angle_beta   90.00
_cell.angle_gamma   90.00
#
_symmetry.space_group_name_H-M   'P 1'
#
loop_
_entity.id
_entity.type
_entity.pdbx_description
1 polymer ?
#
loop_
_entity_poly.entity_id
_entity_poly.type
_entity_poly.pdbx_seq_one_letter_code
_entity_poly.pdbx_strand_id
1 'polypeptide(L)'
;MTLGAVCVVGAGSWGTTLAASIALRSETRLWARSPELAAQINAVRENTRYLGGVTLPRALVATSSLADALSGARIVFMAVPSRGFRAVLQDALPYLGPDSCVVSLTKGIEPKTNLRMSQVIESVAPGRHFGVLAGPNLAREVAEGQPCACVVAMTDTAMAREVQAILHTKVFRVYTGNDIVGCEIAGATKNVLAIASGVADGLGFGDNTRAVLITRGLAELGRLGMSLGGQGLTFGGLAGVGDLVATCSSTKSRNRNVGFELGKGRDLNAILDQMNMVAEGITTAGPLCKIALNRGVEMPIANEVDSIVKGLHSPREALANLMERPARSEWDEEMFKGFMGFLG
;
A
#
# COMPACT_ATOMS: atom_id res chain seq x y z
N MET A 1 -2.64 -17.53 -25.25
CA MET A 1 -3.63 -17.74 -24.17
C MET A 1 -4.44 -16.46 -24.06
N THR A 2 -5.75 -16.54 -24.23
CA THR A 2 -6.65 -15.43 -23.91
C THR A 2 -6.60 -15.21 -22.41
N LEU A 3 -6.09 -14.06 -21.99
CA LEU A 3 -6.13 -13.66 -20.59
C LEU A 3 -7.60 -13.53 -20.18
N GLY A 4 -8.03 -14.20 -19.10
CA GLY A 4 -9.40 -14.14 -18.63
C GLY A 4 -9.82 -12.69 -18.27
N ALA A 5 -11.12 -12.48 -18.08
CA ALA A 5 -11.64 -11.18 -17.67
C ALA A 5 -11.05 -10.77 -16.30
N VAL A 6 -10.71 -9.49 -16.18
CA VAL A 6 -10.11 -8.89 -14.98
C VAL A 6 -11.04 -7.84 -14.40
N CYS A 7 -11.18 -7.84 -13.07
CA CYS A 7 -11.87 -6.77 -12.36
C CYS A 7 -10.90 -6.01 -11.45
N VAL A 8 -11.00 -4.69 -11.42
CA VAL A 8 -10.38 -3.85 -10.41
C VAL A 8 -11.47 -3.22 -9.54
N VAL A 9 -11.50 -3.56 -8.27
CA VAL A 9 -12.47 -3.06 -7.30
C VAL A 9 -11.89 -1.85 -6.59
N GLY A 10 -12.40 -0.67 -6.95
CA GLY A 10 -11.97 0.62 -6.40
C GLY A 10 -11.37 1.56 -7.43
N ALA A 11 -12.12 2.60 -7.79
CA ALA A 11 -11.74 3.62 -8.77
C ALA A 11 -10.98 4.81 -8.15
N GLY A 12 -10.10 4.54 -7.17
CA GLY A 12 -9.09 5.51 -6.72
C GLY A 12 -7.99 5.68 -7.77
N SER A 13 -7.01 6.57 -7.51
CA SER A 13 -5.91 6.82 -8.47
C SER A 13 -5.17 5.54 -8.86
N TRP A 14 -4.78 4.70 -7.88
CA TRP A 14 -4.05 3.47 -8.16
C TRP A 14 -4.90 2.41 -8.87
N GLY A 15 -6.14 2.17 -8.41
CA GLY A 15 -7.05 1.23 -9.07
C GLY A 15 -7.36 1.64 -10.51
N THR A 16 -7.61 2.92 -10.76
CA THR A 16 -7.83 3.44 -12.13
C THR A 16 -6.60 3.26 -13.01
N THR A 17 -5.40 3.57 -12.49
CA THR A 17 -4.14 3.40 -13.23
C THR A 17 -3.91 1.93 -13.61
N LEU A 18 -4.08 1.02 -12.65
CA LEU A 18 -3.87 -0.41 -12.91
C LEU A 18 -4.91 -0.95 -13.91
N ALA A 19 -6.18 -0.60 -13.73
CA ALA A 19 -7.26 -1.00 -14.64
C ALA A 19 -7.01 -0.49 -16.07
N ALA A 20 -6.56 0.75 -16.22
CA ALA A 20 -6.20 1.33 -17.52
C ALA A 20 -5.04 0.58 -18.18
N SER A 21 -4.00 0.23 -17.41
CA SER A 21 -2.85 -0.53 -17.92
C SER A 21 -3.25 -1.93 -18.41
N ILE A 22 -4.11 -2.62 -17.66
CA ILE A 22 -4.59 -3.97 -18.02
C ILE A 22 -5.53 -3.92 -19.23
N ALA A 23 -6.41 -2.91 -19.30
CA ALA A 23 -7.41 -2.76 -20.35
C ALA A 23 -6.81 -2.59 -21.77
N LEU A 24 -5.53 -2.30 -21.88
CA LEU A 24 -4.82 -2.28 -23.16
C LEU A 24 -4.66 -3.68 -23.79
N ARG A 25 -4.85 -4.77 -22.99
CA ARG A 25 -4.52 -6.15 -23.40
C ARG A 25 -5.55 -7.20 -22.98
N SER A 26 -6.44 -6.87 -22.07
CA SER A 26 -7.44 -7.80 -21.51
C SER A 26 -8.77 -7.08 -21.28
N GLU A 27 -9.87 -7.80 -21.36
CA GLU A 27 -11.16 -7.29 -20.90
C GLU A 27 -11.05 -6.90 -19.44
N THR A 28 -11.30 -5.63 -19.14
CA THR A 28 -11.09 -5.09 -17.80
C THR A 28 -12.27 -4.24 -17.37
N ARG A 29 -12.81 -4.54 -16.21
CA ARG A 29 -13.86 -3.77 -15.56
C ARG A 29 -13.33 -3.09 -14.30
N LEU A 30 -13.73 -1.83 -14.13
CA LEU A 30 -13.39 -1.01 -12.97
C LEU A 30 -14.65 -0.74 -12.15
N TRP A 31 -14.68 -1.27 -10.94
CA TRP A 31 -15.77 -0.93 -10.03
C TRP A 31 -15.50 0.40 -9.31
N ALA A 32 -16.48 1.32 -9.45
CA ALA A 32 -16.52 2.59 -8.74
C ALA A 32 -17.75 2.62 -7.83
N ARG A 33 -17.56 2.90 -6.53
CA ARG A 33 -18.67 2.97 -5.56
C ARG A 33 -19.74 3.99 -5.92
N SER A 34 -19.35 5.12 -6.58
CA SER A 34 -20.27 6.15 -7.04
C SER A 34 -20.71 5.86 -8.48
N PRO A 35 -22.03 5.73 -8.74
CA PRO A 35 -22.57 5.60 -10.10
C PRO A 35 -22.19 6.79 -11.00
N GLU A 36 -22.16 7.99 -10.44
CA GLU A 36 -21.80 9.23 -11.16
C GLU A 36 -20.36 9.16 -11.64
N LEU A 37 -19.43 8.67 -10.79
CA LEU A 37 -18.03 8.50 -11.16
C LEU A 37 -17.88 7.44 -12.26
N ALA A 38 -18.59 6.32 -12.17
CA ALA A 38 -18.56 5.29 -13.21
C ALA A 38 -19.06 5.82 -14.55
N ALA A 39 -20.19 6.53 -14.54
CA ALA A 39 -20.75 7.17 -15.73
C ALA A 39 -19.79 8.22 -16.32
N GLN A 40 -19.20 9.06 -15.48
CA GLN A 40 -18.23 10.06 -15.89
C GLN A 40 -16.98 9.44 -16.54
N ILE A 41 -16.39 8.39 -15.94
CA ILE A 41 -15.25 7.67 -16.51
C ILE A 41 -15.58 7.12 -17.90
N ASN A 42 -16.75 6.53 -18.08
CA ASN A 42 -17.17 5.99 -19.37
C ASN A 42 -17.43 7.07 -20.43
N ALA A 43 -18.01 8.22 -20.03
CA ALA A 43 -18.36 9.29 -20.94
C ALA A 43 -17.14 10.08 -21.43
N VAL A 44 -16.27 10.52 -20.49
CA VAL A 44 -15.16 11.44 -20.82
C VAL A 44 -13.81 10.74 -20.91
N ARG A 45 -13.76 9.44 -20.63
CA ARG A 45 -12.51 8.66 -20.65
C ARG A 45 -11.41 9.23 -19.76
N GLU A 46 -11.81 9.71 -18.60
CA GLU A 46 -10.92 10.27 -17.59
C GLU A 46 -11.52 10.08 -16.20
N ASN A 47 -10.71 9.81 -15.20
CA ASN A 47 -11.12 9.88 -13.80
C ASN A 47 -10.71 11.25 -13.25
N THR A 48 -11.49 12.27 -13.49
CA THR A 48 -11.15 13.67 -13.15
C THR A 48 -10.97 13.86 -11.65
N ARG A 49 -11.66 13.05 -10.82
CA ARG A 49 -11.60 13.15 -9.36
C ARG A 49 -10.30 12.63 -8.77
N TYR A 50 -9.77 11.52 -9.30
CA TYR A 50 -8.65 10.80 -8.67
C TYR A 50 -7.41 10.66 -9.56
N LEU A 51 -7.54 10.86 -10.87
CA LEU A 51 -6.46 10.74 -11.85
C LEU A 51 -6.66 11.71 -13.02
N GLY A 52 -6.96 12.97 -12.73
CA GLY A 52 -7.24 14.01 -13.72
C GLY A 52 -6.09 14.22 -14.70
N GLY A 53 -6.41 14.51 -15.97
CA GLY A 53 -5.44 14.72 -17.05
C GLY A 53 -4.85 13.43 -17.65
N VAL A 54 -5.38 12.25 -17.29
CA VAL A 54 -4.95 10.95 -17.87
C VAL A 54 -6.10 10.37 -18.69
N THR A 55 -5.91 10.22 -20.00
CA THR A 55 -6.86 9.59 -20.90
C THR A 55 -6.90 8.08 -20.68
N LEU A 56 -8.08 7.52 -20.43
CA LEU A 56 -8.29 6.10 -20.18
C LEU A 56 -8.60 5.34 -21.46
N PRO A 57 -8.15 4.10 -21.64
CA PRO A 57 -8.42 3.27 -22.80
C PRO A 57 -9.92 3.06 -23.04
N ARG A 58 -10.36 3.04 -24.30
CA ARG A 58 -11.77 2.78 -24.65
C ARG A 58 -12.26 1.42 -24.18
N ALA A 59 -11.38 0.44 -24.12
CA ALA A 59 -11.66 -0.92 -23.65
C ALA A 59 -11.93 -1.00 -22.14
N LEU A 60 -11.54 0.01 -21.33
CA LEU A 60 -11.87 0.07 -19.92
C LEU A 60 -13.36 0.41 -19.73
N VAL A 61 -14.08 -0.44 -19.02
CA VAL A 61 -15.48 -0.23 -18.66
C VAL A 61 -15.59 -0.02 -17.15
N ALA A 62 -16.15 1.13 -16.74
CA ALA A 62 -16.44 1.42 -15.36
C ALA A 62 -17.91 1.12 -15.03
N THR A 63 -18.16 0.56 -13.84
CA THR A 63 -19.52 0.27 -13.35
C THR A 63 -19.60 0.45 -11.83
N SER A 64 -20.77 0.77 -11.31
CA SER A 64 -21.05 0.78 -9.86
C SER A 64 -21.71 -0.52 -9.37
N SER A 65 -22.06 -1.44 -10.26
CA SER A 65 -22.58 -2.76 -9.94
C SER A 65 -21.43 -3.73 -9.70
N LEU A 66 -21.32 -4.32 -8.50
CA LEU A 66 -20.36 -5.39 -8.22
C LEU A 66 -20.64 -6.65 -9.04
N ALA A 67 -21.93 -6.96 -9.26
CA ALA A 67 -22.33 -8.10 -10.10
C ALA A 67 -21.76 -7.98 -11.52
N ASP A 68 -21.94 -6.79 -12.15
CA ASP A 68 -21.43 -6.55 -13.49
C ASP A 68 -19.91 -6.50 -13.54
N ALA A 69 -19.28 -5.85 -12.53
CA ALA A 69 -17.83 -5.75 -12.46
C ALA A 69 -17.14 -7.10 -12.35
N LEU A 70 -17.72 -8.01 -11.54
CA LEU A 70 -17.12 -9.30 -11.20
C LEU A 70 -17.56 -10.44 -12.12
N SER A 71 -18.54 -10.21 -13.01
CA SER A 71 -19.05 -11.24 -13.92
C SER A 71 -17.92 -11.85 -14.76
N GLY A 72 -17.65 -13.15 -14.55
CA GLY A 72 -16.60 -13.89 -15.25
C GLY A 72 -15.16 -13.46 -14.92
N ALA A 73 -14.95 -12.62 -13.92
CA ALA A 73 -13.61 -12.18 -13.53
C ALA A 73 -12.83 -13.33 -12.87
N ARG A 74 -11.71 -13.72 -13.50
CA ARG A 74 -10.78 -14.71 -12.96
C ARG A 74 -9.81 -14.08 -11.97
N ILE A 75 -9.39 -12.85 -12.21
CA ILE A 75 -8.51 -12.10 -11.30
C ILE A 75 -9.19 -10.81 -10.87
N VAL A 76 -9.25 -10.61 -9.56
CA VAL A 76 -9.89 -9.46 -8.93
C VAL A 76 -8.86 -8.69 -8.11
N PHE A 77 -8.53 -7.49 -8.55
CA PHE A 77 -7.64 -6.58 -7.83
C PHE A 77 -8.44 -5.69 -6.89
N MET A 78 -8.18 -5.80 -5.59
CA MET A 78 -8.81 -4.99 -4.55
C MET A 78 -8.00 -3.72 -4.29
N ALA A 79 -8.48 -2.57 -4.80
CA ALA A 79 -7.84 -1.25 -4.70
C ALA A 79 -8.61 -0.29 -3.78
N VAL A 80 -9.16 -0.81 -2.69
CA VAL A 80 -9.95 -0.06 -1.70
C VAL A 80 -9.14 0.23 -0.44
N PRO A 81 -9.42 1.32 0.29
CA PRO A 81 -8.72 1.61 1.55
C PRO A 81 -8.91 0.50 2.58
N SER A 82 -7.89 0.29 3.45
CA SER A 82 -7.87 -0.78 4.46
C SER A 82 -9.10 -0.77 5.38
N ARG A 83 -9.58 0.42 5.77
CA ARG A 83 -10.76 0.59 6.63
C ARG A 83 -12.07 0.09 6.01
N GLY A 84 -12.16 0.00 4.68
CA GLY A 84 -13.35 -0.44 3.95
C GLY A 84 -13.17 -1.80 3.25
N PHE A 85 -11.98 -2.39 3.34
CA PHE A 85 -11.62 -3.58 2.57
C PHE A 85 -12.54 -4.75 2.86
N ARG A 86 -12.77 -5.09 4.14
CA ARG A 86 -13.64 -6.19 4.55
C ARG A 86 -15.07 -6.03 4.03
N ALA A 87 -15.67 -4.87 4.25
CA ALA A 87 -17.05 -4.63 3.83
C ALA A 87 -17.22 -4.78 2.32
N VAL A 88 -16.33 -4.15 1.54
CA VAL A 88 -16.38 -4.27 0.08
C VAL A 88 -16.13 -5.70 -0.39
N LEU A 89 -15.24 -6.46 0.27
CA LEU A 89 -15.01 -7.85 -0.08
C LEU A 89 -16.23 -8.74 0.28
N GLN A 90 -16.90 -8.47 1.40
CA GLN A 90 -18.15 -9.15 1.77
C GLN A 90 -19.26 -8.89 0.74
N ASP A 91 -19.43 -7.63 0.31
CA ASP A 91 -20.39 -7.26 -0.74
C ASP A 91 -20.04 -7.89 -2.09
N ALA A 92 -18.75 -8.09 -2.39
CA ALA A 92 -18.25 -8.70 -3.61
C ALA A 92 -18.41 -10.24 -3.61
N LEU A 93 -18.37 -10.88 -2.44
CA LEU A 93 -18.28 -12.33 -2.28
C LEU A 93 -19.33 -13.12 -3.07
N PRO A 94 -20.64 -12.73 -3.12
CA PRO A 94 -21.65 -13.46 -3.88
C PRO A 94 -21.41 -13.50 -5.39
N TYR A 95 -20.59 -12.59 -5.91
CA TYR A 95 -20.33 -12.42 -7.35
C TYR A 95 -18.96 -12.95 -7.77
N LEU A 96 -18.12 -13.36 -6.81
CA LEU A 96 -16.82 -13.97 -7.11
C LEU A 96 -17.00 -15.39 -7.63
N GLY A 97 -16.49 -15.68 -8.81
CA GLY A 97 -16.42 -17.04 -9.33
C GLY A 97 -15.69 -18.00 -8.38
N PRO A 98 -15.96 -19.31 -8.41
CA PRO A 98 -15.34 -20.28 -7.49
C PRO A 98 -13.80 -20.26 -7.56
N ASP A 99 -13.24 -20.09 -8.75
CA ASP A 99 -11.80 -20.11 -9.03
C ASP A 99 -11.20 -18.69 -9.15
N SER A 100 -11.93 -17.65 -8.74
CA SER A 100 -11.42 -16.27 -8.77
C SER A 100 -10.28 -16.09 -7.78
N CYS A 101 -9.20 -15.46 -8.24
CA CYS A 101 -8.09 -15.04 -7.41
C CYS A 101 -8.27 -13.58 -6.95
N VAL A 102 -8.09 -13.30 -5.66
CA VAL A 102 -8.18 -11.97 -5.08
C VAL A 102 -6.80 -11.41 -4.79
N VAL A 103 -6.41 -10.32 -5.44
CA VAL A 103 -5.09 -9.68 -5.26
C VAL A 103 -5.28 -8.34 -4.55
N SER A 104 -4.76 -8.22 -3.33
CA SER A 104 -4.78 -6.96 -2.59
C SER A 104 -3.76 -5.97 -3.13
N LEU A 105 -4.20 -4.76 -3.42
CA LEU A 105 -3.36 -3.60 -3.74
C LEU A 105 -3.24 -2.64 -2.54
N THR A 106 -3.90 -2.98 -1.44
CA THR A 106 -4.06 -2.12 -0.27
C THR A 106 -2.83 -2.21 0.62
N LYS A 107 -2.27 -1.06 0.96
CA LYS A 107 -1.06 -0.92 1.78
C LYS A 107 -1.44 -0.36 3.15
N GLY A 108 -2.03 -1.20 3.99
CA GLY A 108 -2.52 -0.83 5.31
C GLY A 108 -2.94 -2.03 6.14
N ILE A 109 -3.36 -1.75 7.37
CA ILE A 109 -3.85 -2.72 8.35
C ILE A 109 -5.32 -2.40 8.65
N GLU A 110 -6.15 -3.41 8.85
CA GLU A 110 -7.55 -3.22 9.24
C GLU A 110 -7.63 -2.62 10.66
N PRO A 111 -8.23 -1.42 10.85
CA PRO A 111 -8.12 -0.71 12.14
C PRO A 111 -8.78 -1.44 13.32
N LYS A 112 -9.88 -2.16 13.10
CA LYS A 112 -10.64 -2.80 14.17
C LYS A 112 -10.03 -4.09 14.69
N THR A 113 -9.46 -4.89 13.79
CA THR A 113 -8.98 -6.24 14.08
C THR A 113 -7.45 -6.34 14.11
N ASN A 114 -6.75 -5.32 13.60
CA ASN A 114 -5.32 -5.30 13.34
C ASN A 114 -4.87 -6.41 12.35
N LEU A 115 -5.77 -6.90 11.51
CA LEU A 115 -5.46 -7.92 10.51
C LEU A 115 -4.81 -7.30 9.26
N ARG A 116 -3.89 -8.03 8.67
CA ARG A 116 -3.38 -7.77 7.32
C ARG A 116 -4.46 -8.07 6.29
N MET A 117 -4.38 -7.49 5.11
CA MET A 117 -5.42 -7.68 4.08
C MET A 117 -5.57 -9.15 3.65
N SER A 118 -4.46 -9.90 3.56
CA SER A 118 -4.50 -11.33 3.29
C SER A 118 -5.29 -12.12 4.35
N GLN A 119 -5.14 -11.77 5.62
CA GLN A 119 -5.91 -12.37 6.71
C GLN A 119 -7.39 -11.97 6.65
N VAL A 120 -7.68 -10.75 6.20
CA VAL A 120 -9.06 -10.33 5.94
C VAL A 120 -9.65 -11.14 4.80
N ILE A 121 -8.91 -11.36 3.69
CA ILE A 121 -9.36 -12.20 2.58
C ILE A 121 -9.64 -13.61 3.08
N GLU A 122 -8.71 -14.23 3.80
CA GLU A 122 -8.89 -15.58 4.34
C GLU A 122 -10.11 -15.69 5.26
N SER A 123 -10.38 -14.66 6.07
CA SER A 123 -11.53 -14.65 6.99
C SER A 123 -12.88 -14.46 6.29
N VAL A 124 -12.94 -13.76 5.16
CA VAL A 124 -14.16 -13.46 4.41
C VAL A 124 -14.43 -14.46 3.31
N ALA A 125 -13.38 -14.93 2.64
CA ALA A 125 -13.43 -15.82 1.48
C ALA A 125 -12.43 -16.99 1.63
N PRO A 126 -12.63 -17.85 2.64
CA PRO A 126 -11.69 -18.94 2.95
C PRO A 126 -11.48 -19.88 1.79
N GLY A 127 -10.24 -20.38 1.65
CA GLY A 127 -9.86 -21.34 0.62
C GLY A 127 -9.70 -20.77 -0.79
N ARG A 128 -9.86 -19.46 -0.98
CA ARG A 128 -9.61 -18.81 -2.29
C ARG A 128 -8.13 -18.56 -2.53
N HIS A 129 -7.73 -18.60 -3.80
CA HIS A 129 -6.43 -18.06 -4.18
C HIS A 129 -6.37 -16.57 -3.90
N PHE A 130 -5.31 -16.13 -3.22
CA PHE A 130 -5.09 -14.72 -2.98
C PHE A 130 -3.60 -14.35 -3.06
N GLY A 131 -3.36 -13.07 -3.22
CA GLY A 131 -2.02 -12.50 -3.23
C GLY A 131 -2.03 -11.02 -2.91
N VAL A 132 -0.84 -10.44 -2.93
CA VAL A 132 -0.65 -9.00 -2.71
C VAL A 132 0.27 -8.43 -3.76
N LEU A 133 0.06 -7.16 -4.11
CA LEU A 133 0.94 -6.41 -4.98
C LEU A 133 1.58 -5.28 -4.17
N ALA A 134 2.91 -5.26 -4.15
CA ALA A 134 3.71 -4.30 -3.41
C ALA A 134 4.84 -3.73 -4.27
N GLY A 135 5.44 -2.62 -3.83
CA GLY A 135 6.55 -1.96 -4.52
C GLY A 135 6.28 -0.49 -4.83
N PRO A 136 7.25 0.26 -5.39
CA PRO A 136 7.15 1.68 -5.67
C PRO A 136 6.19 1.95 -6.83
N ASN A 137 4.94 2.27 -6.53
CA ASN A 137 3.84 2.40 -7.50
C ASN A 137 3.11 3.74 -7.31
N LEU A 138 3.76 4.85 -7.61
CA LEU A 138 3.12 6.15 -7.64
C LEU A 138 2.17 6.20 -8.85
N ALA A 139 0.86 6.20 -8.59
CA ALA A 139 -0.18 6.00 -9.59
C ALA A 139 -0.04 6.93 -10.81
N ARG A 140 0.28 8.21 -10.59
CA ARG A 140 0.47 9.20 -11.64
C ARG A 140 1.63 8.84 -12.56
N GLU A 141 2.77 8.43 -12.00
CA GLU A 141 3.97 8.08 -12.78
C GLU A 141 3.74 6.83 -13.63
N VAL A 142 3.08 5.82 -13.06
CA VAL A 142 2.69 4.62 -13.80
C VAL A 142 1.70 4.95 -14.92
N ALA A 143 0.72 5.81 -14.66
CA ALA A 143 -0.27 6.25 -15.66
C ALA A 143 0.37 7.04 -16.82
N GLU A 144 1.43 7.80 -16.52
CA GLU A 144 2.22 8.55 -17.50
C GLU A 144 3.24 7.67 -18.25
N GLY A 145 3.28 6.35 -17.99
CA GLY A 145 4.16 5.41 -18.65
C GLY A 145 5.61 5.49 -18.19
N GLN A 146 5.90 6.05 -17.03
CA GLN A 146 7.25 6.06 -16.47
C GLN A 146 7.68 4.63 -16.06
N PRO A 147 8.94 4.23 -16.29
CA PRO A 147 9.42 2.91 -15.91
C PRO A 147 9.29 2.68 -14.40
N CYS A 148 8.67 1.57 -14.02
CA CYS A 148 8.53 1.18 -12.62
C CYS A 148 8.50 -0.35 -12.47
N ALA A 149 8.60 -0.83 -11.24
CA ALA A 149 8.57 -2.24 -10.94
C ALA A 149 7.78 -2.51 -9.65
N CYS A 150 7.21 -3.72 -9.58
CA CYS A 150 6.52 -4.21 -8.39
C CYS A 150 6.78 -5.70 -8.19
N VAL A 151 6.32 -6.23 -7.07
CA VAL A 151 6.27 -7.66 -6.77
C VAL A 151 4.82 -8.09 -6.53
N VAL A 152 4.45 -9.21 -7.12
CA VAL A 152 3.23 -9.97 -6.80
C VAL A 152 3.65 -11.13 -5.91
N ALA A 153 3.23 -11.11 -4.65
CA ALA A 153 3.53 -12.16 -3.69
C ALA A 153 2.31 -13.06 -3.48
N MET A 154 2.48 -14.35 -3.73
CA MET A 154 1.46 -15.39 -3.62
C MET A 154 2.10 -16.72 -3.21
N THR A 155 1.38 -17.56 -2.48
CA THR A 155 1.83 -18.93 -2.18
C THR A 155 1.71 -19.85 -3.40
N ASP A 156 0.71 -19.62 -4.25
CA ASP A 156 0.54 -20.33 -5.52
C ASP A 156 1.38 -19.69 -6.62
N THR A 157 2.49 -20.37 -6.97
CA THR A 157 3.44 -19.89 -7.98
C THR A 157 2.83 -19.83 -9.40
N ALA A 158 1.92 -20.74 -9.74
CA ALA A 158 1.27 -20.76 -11.05
C ALA A 158 0.34 -19.54 -11.20
N MET A 159 -0.47 -19.27 -10.18
CA MET A 159 -1.33 -18.09 -10.12
C MET A 159 -0.51 -16.80 -10.10
N ALA A 160 0.61 -16.75 -9.36
CA ALA A 160 1.50 -15.60 -9.36
C ALA A 160 2.03 -15.26 -10.77
N ARG A 161 2.38 -16.27 -11.56
CA ARG A 161 2.81 -16.10 -12.97
C ARG A 161 1.67 -15.62 -13.87
N GLU A 162 0.44 -16.09 -13.64
CA GLU A 162 -0.75 -15.63 -14.38
C GLU A 162 -0.98 -14.15 -14.10
N VAL A 163 -0.97 -13.73 -12.83
CA VAL A 163 -1.09 -12.32 -12.42
C VAL A 163 0.06 -11.49 -12.99
N GLN A 164 1.29 -12.00 -12.92
CA GLN A 164 2.45 -11.35 -13.51
C GLN A 164 2.25 -11.10 -15.01
N ALA A 165 1.80 -12.09 -15.77
CA ALA A 165 1.60 -11.99 -17.22
C ALA A 165 0.55 -10.91 -17.60
N ILE A 166 -0.49 -10.77 -16.77
CA ILE A 166 -1.53 -9.75 -16.94
C ILE A 166 -0.98 -8.34 -16.71
N LEU A 167 -0.12 -8.18 -15.71
CA LEU A 167 0.36 -6.87 -15.29
C LEU A 167 1.62 -6.40 -16.03
N HIS A 168 2.50 -7.34 -16.42
CA HIS A 168 3.82 -7.01 -16.97
C HIS A 168 3.72 -6.29 -18.31
N THR A 169 4.38 -5.14 -18.43
CA THR A 169 4.48 -4.35 -19.67
C THR A 169 5.93 -3.93 -19.92
N LYS A 170 6.19 -3.24 -21.02
CA LYS A 170 7.53 -2.69 -21.32
C LYS A 170 8.00 -1.66 -20.29
N VAL A 171 7.08 -0.98 -19.61
CA VAL A 171 7.36 0.07 -18.62
C VAL A 171 6.97 -0.31 -17.20
N PHE A 172 6.16 -1.34 -17.00
CA PHE A 172 5.76 -1.85 -15.70
C PHE A 172 6.29 -3.27 -15.50
N ARG A 173 7.45 -3.39 -14.85
CA ARG A 173 8.09 -4.67 -14.62
C ARG A 173 7.53 -5.34 -13.37
N VAL A 174 7.03 -6.57 -13.50
CA VAL A 174 6.43 -7.33 -12.40
C VAL A 174 7.31 -8.53 -12.08
N TYR A 175 7.69 -8.64 -10.80
CA TYR A 175 8.38 -9.80 -10.24
C TYR A 175 7.40 -10.64 -9.46
N THR A 176 7.66 -11.92 -9.30
CA THR A 176 6.90 -12.81 -8.42
C THR A 176 7.68 -13.07 -7.14
N GLY A 177 6.96 -13.28 -6.04
CA GLY A 177 7.50 -13.67 -4.75
C GLY A 177 6.50 -14.55 -3.99
N ASN A 178 6.90 -15.13 -2.87
CA ASN A 178 6.06 -15.95 -2.01
C ASN A 178 5.82 -15.35 -0.62
N ASP A 179 6.51 -14.24 -0.29
CA ASP A 179 6.41 -13.59 1.01
C ASP A 179 5.27 -12.55 1.05
N ILE A 180 4.05 -13.04 1.26
CA ILE A 180 2.86 -12.20 1.43
C ILE A 180 3.01 -11.32 2.68
N VAL A 181 3.48 -11.91 3.80
CA VAL A 181 3.59 -11.23 5.10
C VAL A 181 4.55 -10.05 5.01
N GLY A 182 5.75 -10.27 4.50
CA GLY A 182 6.76 -9.22 4.34
C GLY A 182 6.27 -8.10 3.43
N CYS A 183 5.65 -8.43 2.29
CA CYS A 183 5.09 -7.44 1.36
C CYS A 183 4.01 -6.56 2.00
N GLU A 184 3.09 -7.14 2.78
CA GLU A 184 2.02 -6.40 3.44
C GLU A 184 2.53 -5.51 4.56
N ILE A 185 3.41 -6.03 5.43
CA ILE A 185 3.98 -5.26 6.54
C ILE A 185 4.85 -4.13 6.00
N ALA A 186 5.66 -4.38 4.97
CA ALA A 186 6.44 -3.34 4.31
C ALA A 186 5.53 -2.24 3.74
N GLY A 187 4.49 -2.62 2.98
CA GLY A 187 3.55 -1.69 2.38
C GLY A 187 2.75 -0.87 3.40
N ALA A 188 2.40 -1.45 4.55
CA ALA A 188 1.69 -0.77 5.62
C ALA A 188 2.62 0.20 6.38
N THR A 189 3.78 -0.29 6.83
CA THR A 189 4.72 0.47 7.66
C THR A 189 5.31 1.68 6.93
N LYS A 190 5.68 1.53 5.64
CA LYS A 190 6.22 2.65 4.86
C LYS A 190 5.32 3.89 4.84
N ASN A 191 4.00 3.69 4.89
CA ASN A 191 3.04 4.79 4.89
C ASN A 191 3.10 5.60 6.19
N VAL A 192 3.32 4.91 7.32
CA VAL A 192 3.53 5.54 8.62
C VAL A 192 4.87 6.30 8.62
N LEU A 193 5.94 5.66 8.14
CA LEU A 193 7.27 6.28 8.04
C LEU A 193 7.31 7.49 7.09
N ALA A 194 6.48 7.47 6.04
CA ALA A 194 6.34 8.62 5.15
C ALA A 194 5.71 9.84 5.85
N ILE A 195 4.81 9.64 6.83
CA ILE A 195 4.32 10.73 7.67
C ILE A 195 5.48 11.31 8.48
N ALA A 196 6.32 10.47 9.12
CA ALA A 196 7.50 10.94 9.86
C ALA A 196 8.46 11.75 8.98
N SER A 197 8.74 11.26 7.77
CA SER A 197 9.57 11.99 6.79
C SER A 197 8.96 13.34 6.43
N GLY A 198 7.66 13.38 6.21
CA GLY A 198 6.94 14.62 5.95
C GLY A 198 6.99 15.60 7.13
N VAL A 199 6.82 15.11 8.37
CA VAL A 199 6.94 15.93 9.59
C VAL A 199 8.31 16.58 9.67
N ALA A 200 9.38 15.83 9.43
CA ALA A 200 10.75 16.36 9.42
C ALA A 200 10.93 17.46 8.35
N ASP A 201 10.43 17.23 7.14
CA ASP A 201 10.46 18.23 6.06
C ASP A 201 9.65 19.50 6.43
N GLY A 202 8.48 19.34 7.07
CA GLY A 202 7.63 20.44 7.52
C GLY A 202 8.27 21.29 8.64
N LEU A 203 9.09 20.66 9.50
CA LEU A 203 9.91 21.31 10.51
C LEU A 203 11.14 22.03 9.92
N GLY A 204 11.44 21.84 8.62
CA GLY A 204 12.56 22.48 7.93
C GLY A 204 13.86 21.68 7.95
N PHE A 205 13.83 20.40 8.30
CA PHE A 205 15.03 19.54 8.26
C PHE A 205 15.35 19.07 6.84
N GLY A 206 16.64 18.84 6.59
CA GLY A 206 17.17 18.48 5.28
C GLY A 206 17.35 16.99 5.04
N ASP A 207 18.16 16.69 4.02
CA ASP A 207 18.35 15.33 3.49
C ASP A 207 18.99 14.37 4.49
N ASN A 208 19.88 14.82 5.37
CA ASN A 208 20.47 13.96 6.41
C ASN A 208 19.39 13.39 7.33
N THR A 209 18.46 14.22 7.80
CA THR A 209 17.36 13.78 8.66
C THR A 209 16.46 12.79 7.92
N ARG A 210 16.15 13.08 6.64
CA ARG A 210 15.37 12.16 5.80
C ARG A 210 16.08 10.81 5.62
N ALA A 211 17.39 10.80 5.35
CA ALA A 211 18.18 9.60 5.21
C ALA A 211 18.17 8.76 6.49
N VAL A 212 18.35 9.40 7.66
CA VAL A 212 18.27 8.73 8.98
C VAL A 212 16.88 8.12 9.20
N LEU A 213 15.80 8.87 8.93
CA LEU A 213 14.44 8.37 9.10
C LEU A 213 14.14 7.17 8.17
N ILE A 214 14.61 7.20 6.92
CA ILE A 214 14.46 6.08 5.99
C ILE A 214 15.24 4.86 6.50
N THR A 215 16.50 5.03 6.88
CA THR A 215 17.37 3.92 7.34
C THR A 215 16.85 3.32 8.64
N ARG A 216 16.54 4.15 9.65
CA ARG A 216 16.00 3.67 10.93
C ARG A 216 14.58 3.11 10.79
N GLY A 217 13.77 3.74 9.93
CA GLY A 217 12.44 3.24 9.59
C GLY A 217 12.48 1.87 8.90
N LEU A 218 13.45 1.65 8.00
CA LEU A 218 13.68 0.34 7.39
C LEU A 218 14.02 -0.72 8.43
N ALA A 219 14.83 -0.37 9.44
CA ALA A 219 15.15 -1.26 10.54
C ALA A 219 13.90 -1.60 11.39
N GLU A 220 13.03 -0.63 11.70
CA GLU A 220 11.76 -0.89 12.39
C GLU A 220 10.85 -1.83 11.56
N LEU A 221 10.69 -1.52 10.28
CA LEU A 221 9.91 -2.29 9.33
C LEU A 221 10.42 -3.73 9.22
N GLY A 222 11.73 -3.92 9.13
CA GLY A 222 12.37 -5.24 9.04
C GLY A 222 12.15 -6.07 10.31
N ARG A 223 12.39 -5.47 11.51
CA ARG A 223 12.15 -6.16 12.78
C ARG A 223 10.71 -6.63 12.92
N LEU A 224 9.75 -5.73 12.69
CA LEU A 224 8.34 -6.11 12.78
C LEU A 224 7.97 -7.18 11.77
N GLY A 225 8.38 -7.00 10.52
CA GLY A 225 8.04 -7.95 9.46
C GLY A 225 8.61 -9.34 9.70
N MET A 226 9.88 -9.44 10.13
CA MET A 226 10.51 -10.73 10.48
C MET A 226 9.84 -11.37 11.70
N SER A 227 9.48 -10.61 12.72
CA SER A 227 8.75 -11.14 13.89
C SER A 227 7.38 -11.73 13.55
N LEU A 228 6.83 -11.36 12.40
CA LEU A 228 5.56 -11.86 11.87
C LEU A 228 5.72 -12.97 10.83
N GLY A 229 6.96 -13.40 10.57
CA GLY A 229 7.29 -14.46 9.62
C GLY A 229 7.61 -13.98 8.20
N GLY A 230 7.80 -12.67 8.00
CA GLY A 230 8.30 -12.11 6.74
C GLY A 230 9.77 -12.41 6.52
N GLN A 231 10.19 -12.47 5.26
CA GLN A 231 11.57 -12.80 4.86
C GLN A 231 12.42 -11.52 4.80
N GLY A 232 13.61 -11.55 5.38
CA GLY A 232 14.54 -10.39 5.43
C GLY A 232 14.82 -9.75 4.07
N LEU A 233 14.94 -10.57 3.00
CA LEU A 233 15.14 -10.12 1.63
C LEU A 233 14.01 -9.24 1.10
N THR A 234 12.79 -9.49 1.50
CA THR A 234 11.64 -8.69 1.06
C THR A 234 11.81 -7.22 1.46
N PHE A 235 12.41 -6.98 2.64
CA PHE A 235 12.62 -5.62 3.15
C PHE A 235 13.77 -4.88 2.45
N GLY A 236 14.78 -5.59 1.95
CA GLY A 236 15.82 -5.04 1.06
C GLY A 236 15.39 -4.87 -0.39
N GLY A 237 14.19 -5.38 -0.77
CA GLY A 237 13.67 -5.40 -2.14
C GLY A 237 12.71 -4.25 -2.48
N LEU A 238 11.96 -4.46 -3.58
CA LEU A 238 10.99 -3.49 -4.09
C LEU A 238 9.86 -3.18 -3.10
N ALA A 239 9.35 -4.20 -2.39
CA ALA A 239 8.27 -4.03 -1.41
C ALA A 239 8.73 -3.29 -0.16
N GLY A 240 10.00 -3.43 0.23
CA GLY A 240 10.61 -2.78 1.39
C GLY A 240 11.27 -1.45 1.04
N VAL A 241 12.61 -1.46 0.93
CA VAL A 241 13.40 -0.23 0.73
C VAL A 241 12.96 0.56 -0.51
N GLY A 242 12.61 -0.12 -1.61
CA GLY A 242 12.21 0.56 -2.84
C GLY A 242 10.95 1.41 -2.66
N ASP A 243 9.89 0.84 -2.08
CA ASP A 243 8.64 1.55 -1.84
C ASP A 243 8.74 2.57 -0.69
N LEU A 244 9.57 2.30 0.31
CA LEU A 244 9.86 3.22 1.41
C LEU A 244 10.54 4.50 0.89
N VAL A 245 11.64 4.37 0.14
CA VAL A 245 12.38 5.51 -0.42
C VAL A 245 11.47 6.33 -1.34
N ALA A 246 10.76 5.69 -2.27
CA ALA A 246 9.85 6.38 -3.19
C ALA A 246 8.76 7.15 -2.43
N THR A 247 8.21 6.58 -1.35
CA THR A 247 7.10 7.18 -0.60
C THR A 247 7.56 8.30 0.33
N CYS A 248 8.73 8.17 0.96
CA CYS A 248 9.29 9.18 1.87
C CYS A 248 9.87 10.39 1.12
N SER A 249 10.38 10.20 -0.11
CA SER A 249 11.03 11.27 -0.86
C SER A 249 10.10 12.03 -1.80
N SER A 250 9.02 11.39 -2.28
CA SER A 250 8.15 12.00 -3.30
C SER A 250 7.16 13.02 -2.73
N THR A 251 7.10 14.19 -3.35
CA THR A 251 6.04 15.19 -3.09
C THR A 251 4.65 14.73 -3.55
N LYS A 252 4.57 13.68 -4.36
CA LYS A 252 3.31 13.03 -4.76
C LYS A 252 2.78 12.07 -3.70
N SER A 253 3.56 11.78 -2.63
CA SER A 253 3.15 10.92 -1.52
C SER A 253 2.16 11.63 -0.60
N ARG A 254 0.93 11.12 -0.54
CA ARG A 254 -0.13 11.65 0.34
C ARG A 254 0.26 11.59 1.82
N ASN A 255 0.87 10.49 2.25
CA ASN A 255 1.30 10.32 3.64
C ASN A 255 2.40 11.32 4.00
N ARG A 256 3.40 11.50 3.12
CA ARG A 256 4.43 12.52 3.31
C ARG A 256 3.83 13.93 3.36
N ASN A 257 2.86 14.24 2.49
CA ASN A 257 2.23 15.56 2.47
C ASN A 257 1.42 15.83 3.75
N VAL A 258 0.70 14.83 4.29
CA VAL A 258 0.06 14.96 5.60
C VAL A 258 1.11 15.28 6.68
N GLY A 259 2.20 14.52 6.72
CA GLY A 259 3.30 14.78 7.66
C GLY A 259 3.89 16.18 7.51
N PHE A 260 4.10 16.65 6.29
CA PHE A 260 4.61 17.97 6.00
C PHE A 260 3.72 19.09 6.56
N GLU A 261 2.41 18.97 6.38
CA GLU A 261 1.46 19.94 6.91
C GLU A 261 1.37 19.90 8.45
N LEU A 262 1.44 18.69 9.05
CA LEU A 262 1.54 18.53 10.50
C LEU A 262 2.83 19.15 11.04
N GLY A 263 3.98 18.95 10.36
CA GLY A 263 5.26 19.57 10.73
C GLY A 263 5.23 21.08 10.68
N LYS A 264 4.39 21.67 9.83
CA LYS A 264 4.11 23.12 9.79
C LYS A 264 3.14 23.61 10.90
N GLY A 265 2.66 22.71 11.75
CA GLY A 265 1.76 23.02 12.85
C GLY A 265 0.27 23.10 12.47
N ARG A 266 -0.11 22.59 11.28
CA ARG A 266 -1.53 22.53 10.90
C ARG A 266 -2.25 21.40 11.65
N ASP A 267 -3.51 21.63 11.97
CA ASP A 267 -4.40 20.63 12.58
C ASP A 267 -4.71 19.48 11.62
N LEU A 268 -4.72 18.24 12.14
CA LEU A 268 -4.96 17.03 11.33
C LEU A 268 -6.33 17.04 10.65
N ASN A 269 -7.40 17.47 11.35
CA ASN A 269 -8.74 17.46 10.77
C ASN A 269 -8.81 18.48 9.63
N ALA A 270 -8.23 19.67 9.81
CA ALA A 270 -8.15 20.67 8.76
C ALA A 270 -7.36 20.22 7.53
N ILE A 271 -6.34 19.36 7.71
CA ILE A 271 -5.61 18.73 6.60
C ILE A 271 -6.51 17.71 5.89
N LEU A 272 -7.19 16.85 6.65
CA LEU A 272 -8.03 15.78 6.10
C LEU A 272 -9.23 16.31 5.33
N ASP A 273 -9.85 17.40 5.78
CA ASP A 273 -10.99 18.04 5.11
C ASP A 273 -10.65 18.57 3.71
N GLN A 274 -9.38 18.90 3.46
CA GLN A 274 -8.89 19.34 2.16
C GLN A 274 -8.46 18.19 1.24
N MET A 275 -8.43 16.96 1.76
CA MET A 275 -7.97 15.79 1.00
C MET A 275 -9.12 15.05 0.33
N ASN A 276 -9.03 14.87 -0.98
CA ASN A 276 -9.96 14.02 -1.75
C ASN A 276 -9.65 12.51 -1.65
N MET A 277 -8.52 12.14 -1.06
CA MET A 277 -8.02 10.76 -1.01
C MET A 277 -7.47 10.40 0.37
N VAL A 278 -7.57 9.13 0.73
CA VAL A 278 -7.11 8.61 2.02
C VAL A 278 -5.57 8.58 2.10
N ALA A 279 -5.03 8.99 3.24
CA ALA A 279 -3.66 8.74 3.64
C ALA A 279 -3.64 7.53 4.60
N GLU A 280 -3.31 6.36 4.09
CA GLU A 280 -3.37 5.08 4.83
C GLU A 280 -2.51 5.07 6.09
N GLY A 281 -1.40 5.80 6.12
CA GLY A 281 -0.51 5.89 7.29
C GLY A 281 -1.22 6.34 8.56
N ILE A 282 -2.21 7.25 8.44
CA ILE A 282 -2.97 7.75 9.58
C ILE A 282 -3.78 6.64 10.27
N THR A 283 -4.48 5.84 9.47
CA THR A 283 -5.33 4.75 9.99
C THR A 283 -4.52 3.51 10.35
N THR A 284 -3.29 3.38 9.82
CA THR A 284 -2.41 2.24 10.02
C THR A 284 -1.50 2.40 11.24
N ALA A 285 -1.15 3.63 11.65
CA ALA A 285 -0.17 3.87 12.72
C ALA A 285 -0.56 3.15 14.03
N GLY A 286 -1.75 3.38 14.55
CA GLY A 286 -2.23 2.74 15.77
C GLY A 286 -2.26 1.21 15.72
N PRO A 287 -2.92 0.59 14.72
CA PRO A 287 -2.88 -0.87 14.51
C PRO A 287 -1.48 -1.44 14.41
N LEU A 288 -0.58 -0.78 13.70
CA LEU A 288 0.81 -1.21 13.53
C LEU A 288 1.56 -1.23 14.87
N CYS A 289 1.46 -0.14 15.66
CA CYS A 289 2.05 -0.05 17.00
C CYS A 289 1.50 -1.12 17.93
N LYS A 290 0.20 -1.43 17.85
CA LYS A 290 -0.41 -2.49 18.64
C LYS A 290 0.09 -3.88 18.25
N ILE A 291 0.27 -4.16 16.98
CA ILE A 291 0.88 -5.41 16.50
C ILE A 291 2.31 -5.51 17.02
N ALA A 292 3.11 -4.44 16.90
CA ALA A 292 4.49 -4.39 17.36
C ALA A 292 4.59 -4.64 18.87
N LEU A 293 3.75 -4.00 19.68
CA LEU A 293 3.68 -4.20 21.13
C LEU A 293 3.40 -5.67 21.48
N ASN A 294 2.42 -6.29 20.83
CA ASN A 294 2.07 -7.69 21.05
C ASN A 294 3.18 -8.67 20.65
N ARG A 295 4.14 -8.23 19.84
CA ARG A 295 5.32 -9.01 19.41
C ARG A 295 6.60 -8.64 20.17
N GLY A 296 6.54 -7.69 21.10
CA GLY A 296 7.71 -7.20 21.82
C GLY A 296 8.71 -6.46 20.91
N VAL A 297 8.24 -5.89 19.79
CA VAL A 297 9.09 -5.18 18.82
C VAL A 297 9.03 -3.69 19.06
N GLU A 298 10.19 -3.06 19.26
CA GLU A 298 10.30 -1.61 19.37
C GLU A 298 10.16 -0.93 18.00
N MET A 299 9.24 0.05 17.93
CA MET A 299 9.01 0.88 16.74
C MET A 299 8.93 2.36 17.13
N PRO A 300 10.02 2.96 17.59
CA PRO A 300 10.01 4.33 18.11
C PRO A 300 9.49 5.36 17.11
N ILE A 301 9.87 5.31 15.84
CA ILE A 301 9.40 6.26 14.83
C ILE A 301 7.89 6.10 14.60
N ALA A 302 7.41 4.85 14.47
CA ALA A 302 6.00 4.58 14.27
C ALA A 302 5.15 5.01 15.50
N ASN A 303 5.66 4.80 16.72
CA ASN A 303 4.99 5.24 17.95
C ASN A 303 4.85 6.77 18.02
N GLU A 304 5.89 7.52 17.66
CA GLU A 304 5.80 8.98 17.63
C GLU A 304 4.83 9.48 16.55
N VAL A 305 4.77 8.81 15.39
CA VAL A 305 3.75 9.12 14.36
C VAL A 305 2.35 8.87 14.90
N ASP A 306 2.12 7.76 15.60
CA ASP A 306 0.82 7.46 16.22
C ASP A 306 0.44 8.52 17.27
N SER A 307 1.41 8.96 18.08
CA SER A 307 1.23 10.02 19.07
C SER A 307 0.90 11.37 18.44
N ILE A 308 1.57 11.74 17.36
CA ILE A 308 1.25 12.97 16.58
C ILE A 308 -0.16 12.88 15.99
N VAL A 309 -0.51 11.77 15.36
CA VAL A 309 -1.83 11.56 14.73
C VAL A 309 -2.95 11.62 15.76
N LYS A 310 -2.70 11.18 17.00
CA LYS A 310 -3.64 11.26 18.13
C LYS A 310 -3.65 12.62 18.83
N GLY A 311 -2.75 13.53 18.48
CA GLY A 311 -2.60 14.83 19.15
C GLY A 311 -2.02 14.73 20.56
N LEU A 312 -1.32 13.65 20.88
CA LEU A 312 -0.65 13.43 22.17
C LEU A 312 0.71 14.13 22.24
N HIS A 313 1.43 14.16 21.12
CA HIS A 313 2.69 14.87 20.98
C HIS A 313 2.63 15.84 19.80
N SER A 314 3.24 17.00 19.99
CA SER A 314 3.56 17.89 18.87
C SER A 314 4.70 17.29 18.03
N PRO A 315 4.88 17.69 16.76
CA PRO A 315 6.01 17.31 15.93
C PRO A 315 7.38 17.56 16.56
N ARG A 316 7.53 18.65 17.35
CA ARG A 316 8.78 18.97 18.04
C ARG A 316 9.05 18.08 19.25
N GLU A 317 8.02 17.76 20.04
CA GLU A 317 8.12 16.81 21.15
C GLU A 317 8.47 15.41 20.65
N ALA A 318 7.81 14.94 19.59
CA ALA A 318 8.11 13.66 18.98
C ALA A 318 9.59 13.57 18.52
N LEU A 319 10.13 14.64 17.93
CA LEU A 319 11.54 14.68 17.58
C LEU A 319 12.44 14.61 18.82
N ALA A 320 12.14 15.40 19.86
CA ALA A 320 12.89 15.38 21.11
C ALA A 320 12.93 13.98 21.73
N ASN A 321 11.76 13.32 21.83
CA ASN A 321 11.64 11.96 22.33
C ASN A 321 12.51 10.96 21.55
N LEU A 322 12.59 11.09 20.22
CA LEU A 322 13.44 10.23 19.40
C LEU A 322 14.93 10.48 19.64
N MET A 323 15.35 11.73 19.83
CA MET A 323 16.75 12.14 20.03
C MET A 323 17.25 11.87 21.44
N GLU A 324 16.39 11.88 22.47
CA GLU A 324 16.71 11.60 23.86
C GLU A 324 16.86 10.11 24.18
N ARG A 325 16.58 9.22 23.21
CA ARG A 325 16.77 7.79 23.39
C ARG A 325 18.23 7.45 23.70
N PRO A 326 18.50 6.49 24.60
CA PRO A 326 19.87 6.09 24.91
C PRO A 326 20.67 5.70 23.66
N ALA A 327 21.93 6.08 23.61
CA ALA A 327 22.84 5.64 22.56
C ALA A 327 23.00 4.12 22.58
N ARG A 328 22.98 3.48 21.41
CA ARG A 328 23.13 2.04 21.26
C ARG A 328 23.86 1.71 19.95
N SER A 329 24.26 0.45 19.80
CA SER A 329 24.82 -0.04 18.53
C SER A 329 23.82 0.19 17.38
N GLU A 330 24.31 0.50 16.20
CA GLU A 330 23.48 0.61 14.99
C GLU A 330 22.80 -0.72 14.65
N TRP A 331 23.53 -1.82 14.84
CA TRP A 331 23.07 -3.19 14.59
C TRP A 331 22.81 -3.88 15.91
N ASP A 332 21.58 -4.36 16.12
CA ASP A 332 21.28 -5.30 17.17
C ASP A 332 21.56 -6.75 16.70
N GLU A 333 21.81 -7.65 17.67
CA GLU A 333 22.15 -9.05 17.35
C GLU A 333 21.05 -9.78 16.58
N GLU A 334 19.77 -9.43 16.77
CA GLU A 334 18.65 -10.07 16.09
C GLU A 334 18.62 -9.66 14.62
N MET A 335 18.85 -8.39 14.29
CA MET A 335 18.99 -7.94 12.90
C MET A 335 20.18 -8.60 12.23
N PHE A 336 21.32 -8.76 12.94
CA PHE A 336 22.51 -9.38 12.40
C PHE A 336 22.29 -10.88 12.13
N LYS A 337 21.62 -11.60 13.01
CA LYS A 337 21.25 -13.01 12.80
C LYS A 337 20.29 -13.19 11.62
N GLY A 338 19.32 -12.30 11.48
CA GLY A 338 18.40 -12.30 10.32
C GLY A 338 19.11 -12.03 8.99
N PHE A 339 20.14 -11.18 9.00
CA PHE A 339 20.95 -10.88 7.82
C PHE A 339 21.97 -11.98 7.51
N MET A 340 22.58 -12.57 8.53
CA MET A 340 23.56 -13.67 8.37
C MET A 340 22.91 -15.00 8.00
N GLY A 341 21.70 -15.29 8.49
CA GLY A 341 20.92 -16.44 7.99
C GLY A 341 20.56 -16.36 6.52
N PHE A 342 20.89 -15.24 5.88
CA PHE A 342 20.73 -14.98 4.46
C PHE A 342 22.01 -15.29 3.63
N LEU A 343 23.19 -15.25 4.26
CA LEU A 343 24.47 -15.50 3.61
C LEU A 343 24.94 -16.98 3.74
N GLY A 344 24.23 -17.82 4.46
CA GLY A 344 24.42 -19.27 4.60
C GLY A 344 23.26 -20.04 4.03
#